data_736e0f30b94e9e5d6f82b44d5c4643ed
#
_entry.id   736e0f30b94e9e5d6f82b44d5c4643ed
#
_cell.length_a   1.000
_cell.length_b   1.000
_cell.length_c   1.000
_cell.angle_alpha   90.00
_cell.angle_beta   90.00
_cell.angle_gamma   90.00
#
_symmetry.space_group_name_H-M   'P 1'
#
loop_
_entity.id
_entity.type
_entity.pdbx_description
1 polymer ?
#
loop_
_entity_poly.entity_id
_entity_poly.type
_entity_poly.pdbx_seq_one_letter_code
_entity_poly.pdbx_strand_id
1 'polypeptide(L)'
;MKFSTLFQMCLATACLLSPAGAALAQQPGGSSALQSTLSQSAESGKFTFVVFHRDNSDATRDFYQQTQSGLSAHADKAVLATARVDDPAERALVEKLGIARAPMPMAVVIAPNGAVTGLFPRTITPDHISAAIVPPTMMKCMKELQQQKIVFVCLTRNGQVDVPQGLHAVRELPQFKDRISLVGMRLDDPAESRFVQQMKLDPQRVNGPYSVLIAPPGVLIGHFDSSATADQIAAAIHKAGQCCEDENCKHNHAPQTTAPTGQRR
;
A
#
# COMPACT_ATOMS: atom_id res chain seq x y z
N MET A 1 -47.19 34.36 -43.30
CA MET A 1 -47.72 33.63 -44.49
C MET A 1 -47.52 32.18 -44.14
N LYS A 2 -48.59 31.49 -43.74
CA LYS A 2 -49.42 30.57 -44.55
C LYS A 2 -48.57 29.34 -44.98
N PHE A 3 -48.86 28.15 -44.73
CA PHE A 3 -49.99 27.22 -44.61
C PHE A 3 -49.29 25.86 -44.57
N SER A 4 -49.68 24.86 -44.07
CA SER A 4 -50.92 24.15 -43.76
C SER A 4 -50.65 22.63 -43.93
N THR A 5 -51.00 21.91 -42.94
CA THR A 5 -51.91 20.77 -42.90
C THR A 5 -51.69 19.50 -43.73
N LEU A 6 -51.90 18.40 -43.02
CA LEU A 6 -52.68 17.17 -43.28
C LEU A 6 -51.93 16.03 -44.01
N PHE A 7 -51.96 14.78 -43.52
CA PHE A 7 -53.03 13.79 -43.43
C PHE A 7 -52.35 12.46 -43.04
N GLN A 8 -52.61 11.81 -41.97
CA GLN A 8 -53.66 10.85 -41.69
C GLN A 8 -53.39 9.43 -42.24
N MET A 9 -53.42 8.50 -41.33
CA MET A 9 -54.11 7.18 -41.29
C MET A 9 -53.31 5.90 -41.43
N CYS A 10 -53.38 5.14 -40.35
CA CYS A 10 -53.69 3.71 -40.23
C CYS A 10 -52.70 2.67 -40.76
N LEU A 11 -52.17 1.83 -39.89
CA LEU A 11 -52.70 0.43 -39.76
C LEU A 11 -52.16 -0.21 -38.48
N ALA A 12 -53.09 -0.75 -37.69
CA ALA A 12 -52.82 -1.59 -36.53
C ALA A 12 -52.29 -2.95 -37.00
N THR A 13 -51.14 -3.34 -36.44
CA THR A 13 -50.73 -4.76 -36.47
C THR A 13 -50.31 -5.13 -35.05
N ALA A 14 -51.17 -5.87 -34.40
CA ALA A 14 -50.90 -6.49 -33.10
C ALA A 14 -49.87 -7.59 -33.28
N CYS A 15 -48.66 -7.38 -32.77
CA CYS A 15 -47.70 -8.46 -32.52
C CYS A 15 -47.64 -8.75 -31.04
N LEU A 16 -48.10 -9.92 -30.69
CA LEU A 16 -47.95 -10.57 -29.40
C LEU A 16 -46.45 -10.73 -29.10
N LEU A 17 -45.90 -9.91 -28.23
CA LEU A 17 -44.56 -10.07 -27.69
C LEU A 17 -44.70 -10.68 -26.30
N SER A 18 -44.32 -11.95 -26.21
CA SER A 18 -44.03 -12.66 -24.95
C SER A 18 -43.04 -11.87 -24.11
N PRO A 19 -43.24 -11.71 -22.81
CA PRO A 19 -42.21 -11.19 -21.95
C PRO A 19 -41.15 -12.28 -21.77
N ALA A 20 -40.06 -12.17 -22.55
CA ALA A 20 -38.83 -12.84 -22.17
C ALA A 20 -38.39 -12.26 -20.85
N GLY A 21 -38.53 -13.05 -19.77
CA GLY A 21 -37.98 -12.72 -18.46
C GLY A 21 -36.48 -12.46 -18.56
N ALA A 22 -36.11 -11.19 -18.59
CA ALA A 22 -34.73 -10.80 -18.33
C ALA A 22 -34.43 -11.19 -16.89
N ALA A 23 -33.78 -12.32 -16.69
CA ALA A 23 -33.08 -12.62 -15.46
C ALA A 23 -32.04 -11.51 -15.31
N LEU A 24 -32.35 -10.55 -14.46
CA LEU A 24 -31.37 -9.62 -13.94
C LEU A 24 -30.32 -10.47 -13.23
N ALA A 25 -29.23 -10.75 -13.93
CA ALA A 25 -28.02 -11.22 -13.31
C ALA A 25 -27.68 -10.17 -12.24
N GLN A 26 -27.94 -10.51 -10.97
CA GLN A 26 -27.44 -9.77 -9.84
C GLN A 26 -25.92 -9.71 -10.01
N GLN A 27 -25.41 -8.56 -10.40
CA GLN A 27 -23.98 -8.26 -10.28
C GLN A 27 -23.64 -8.35 -8.79
N PRO A 28 -22.77 -9.30 -8.37
CA PRO A 28 -22.24 -9.30 -7.02
C PRO A 28 -21.19 -8.21 -6.96
N GLY A 29 -21.54 -7.03 -6.44
CA GLY A 29 -20.54 -5.98 -6.35
C GLY A 29 -21.05 -4.62 -5.93
N GLY A 30 -21.95 -4.52 -4.98
CA GLY A 30 -22.06 -3.31 -4.19
C GLY A 30 -20.76 -3.14 -3.41
N SER A 31 -20.02 -2.03 -3.58
CA SER A 31 -18.86 -1.74 -2.75
C SER A 31 -19.30 -1.75 -1.28
N SER A 32 -18.55 -2.44 -0.41
CA SER A 32 -18.84 -2.42 1.03
C SER A 32 -18.71 -1.01 1.60
N ALA A 33 -19.29 -0.77 2.76
CA ALA A 33 -19.14 0.50 3.46
C ALA A 33 -17.66 0.83 3.71
N LEU A 34 -16.83 -0.19 4.02
CA LEU A 34 -15.40 -0.01 4.18
C LEU A 34 -14.72 0.38 2.86
N GLN A 35 -15.04 -0.28 1.75
CA GLN A 35 -14.47 0.07 0.44
C GLN A 35 -14.84 1.49 0.02
N SER A 36 -16.05 1.92 0.29
CA SER A 36 -16.48 3.31 0.05
C SER A 36 -15.67 4.30 0.91
N THR A 37 -15.48 3.98 2.19
CA THR A 37 -14.65 4.81 3.10
C THR A 37 -13.19 4.87 2.63
N LEU A 38 -12.61 3.75 2.21
CA LEU A 38 -11.25 3.70 1.68
C LEU A 38 -11.09 4.57 0.43
N SER A 39 -12.05 4.51 -0.50
CA SER A 39 -12.03 5.33 -1.72
C SER A 39 -12.13 6.83 -1.40
N GLN A 40 -13.08 7.24 -0.57
CA GLN A 40 -13.25 8.63 -0.15
C GLN A 40 -12.03 9.18 0.59
N SER A 41 -11.42 8.35 1.44
CA SER A 41 -10.22 8.74 2.18
C SER A 41 -9.02 8.91 1.23
N ALA A 42 -8.88 8.02 0.26
CA ALA A 42 -7.83 8.10 -0.75
C ALA A 42 -7.96 9.38 -1.60
N GLU A 43 -9.17 9.71 -2.05
CA GLU A 43 -9.46 10.94 -2.79
C GLU A 43 -9.18 12.21 -1.96
N SER A 44 -9.44 12.14 -0.65
CA SER A 44 -9.21 13.25 0.29
C SER A 44 -7.76 13.30 0.81
N GLY A 45 -6.87 12.41 0.35
CA GLY A 45 -5.49 12.33 0.80
C GLY A 45 -5.33 11.88 2.26
N LYS A 46 -6.32 11.18 2.83
CA LYS A 46 -6.34 10.76 4.24
C LYS A 46 -5.98 9.29 4.39
N PHE A 47 -5.29 8.99 5.50
CA PHE A 47 -5.07 7.62 5.95
C PHE A 47 -6.38 7.04 6.51
N THR A 48 -6.60 5.75 6.31
CA THR A 48 -7.72 5.04 6.94
C THR A 48 -7.19 4.07 7.97
N PHE A 49 -7.57 4.26 9.22
CA PHE A 49 -7.36 3.30 10.30
C PHE A 49 -8.57 2.38 10.33
N VAL A 50 -8.39 1.12 9.95
CA VAL A 50 -9.45 0.13 9.94
C VAL A 50 -9.30 -0.77 11.17
N VAL A 51 -10.26 -0.73 12.08
CA VAL A 51 -10.32 -1.66 13.20
C VAL A 51 -11.05 -2.93 12.75
N PHE A 52 -10.29 -3.99 12.56
CA PHE A 52 -10.84 -5.32 12.29
C PHE A 52 -11.15 -6.04 13.60
N HIS A 53 -12.31 -6.70 13.64
CA HIS A 53 -12.77 -7.45 14.81
C HIS A 53 -13.57 -8.70 14.40
N ARG A 54 -13.79 -9.63 15.34
CA ARG A 54 -14.67 -10.81 15.17
C ARG A 54 -16.00 -10.63 15.89
N ASP A 55 -15.97 -9.94 17.01
CA ASP A 55 -17.10 -9.76 17.92
C ASP A 55 -17.17 -8.31 18.43
N ASN A 56 -18.18 -8.01 19.21
CA ASN A 56 -18.37 -6.71 19.86
C ASN A 56 -18.08 -6.79 21.37
N SER A 57 -17.05 -7.56 21.75
CA SER A 57 -16.58 -7.67 23.14
C SER A 57 -16.13 -6.33 23.73
N ASP A 58 -15.98 -6.28 25.05
CA ASP A 58 -15.42 -5.10 25.72
C ASP A 58 -14.05 -4.74 25.17
N ALA A 59 -13.20 -5.77 24.97
CA ALA A 59 -11.87 -5.58 24.39
C ALA A 59 -11.91 -4.92 23.00
N THR A 60 -12.88 -5.26 22.17
CA THR A 60 -13.08 -4.62 20.85
C THR A 60 -13.52 -3.16 21.00
N ARG A 61 -14.47 -2.91 21.93
CA ARG A 61 -14.94 -1.53 22.19
C ARG A 61 -13.85 -0.63 22.73
N ASP A 62 -13.09 -1.14 23.71
CA ASP A 62 -11.97 -0.40 24.32
C ASP A 62 -10.89 -0.09 23.27
N PHE A 63 -10.52 -1.07 22.44
CA PHE A 63 -9.54 -0.87 21.35
C PHE A 63 -10.02 0.19 20.34
N TYR A 64 -11.30 0.16 19.97
CA TYR A 64 -11.90 1.17 19.10
C TYR A 64 -11.83 2.56 19.73
N GLN A 65 -12.22 2.70 20.99
CA GLN A 65 -12.19 3.97 21.72
C GLN A 65 -10.77 4.51 21.86
N GLN A 66 -9.79 3.65 22.15
CA GLN A 66 -8.38 4.04 22.20
C GLN A 66 -7.90 4.56 20.83
N THR A 67 -8.24 3.85 19.76
CA THR A 67 -7.91 4.27 18.39
C THR A 67 -8.56 5.61 18.06
N GLN A 68 -9.84 5.77 18.36
CA GLN A 68 -10.60 7.00 18.12
C GLN A 68 -10.02 8.20 18.88
N SER A 69 -9.72 8.00 20.16
CA SER A 69 -9.12 9.05 21.01
C SER A 69 -7.73 9.45 20.50
N GLY A 70 -6.90 8.47 20.13
CA GLY A 70 -5.58 8.75 19.59
C GLY A 70 -5.60 9.46 18.22
N LEU A 71 -6.66 9.24 17.43
CA LEU A 71 -6.83 9.90 16.13
C LEU A 71 -7.35 11.35 16.25
N SER A 72 -7.82 11.79 17.38
CA SER A 72 -8.37 13.15 17.56
C SER A 72 -7.38 14.25 17.15
N ALA A 73 -6.08 14.07 17.45
CA ALA A 73 -5.01 14.99 17.05
C ALA A 73 -4.62 14.92 15.57
N HIS A 74 -5.18 13.96 14.82
CA HIS A 74 -4.86 13.68 13.41
C HIS A 74 -6.10 13.66 12.51
N ALA A 75 -7.21 14.26 12.95
CA ALA A 75 -8.50 14.24 12.23
C ALA A 75 -8.42 14.90 10.83
N ASP A 76 -7.46 15.80 10.63
CA ASP A 76 -7.13 16.41 9.34
C ASP A 76 -6.50 15.39 8.35
N LYS A 77 -5.77 14.40 8.85
CA LYS A 77 -4.94 13.45 8.08
C LYS A 77 -5.47 12.03 8.06
N ALA A 78 -6.37 11.67 8.96
CA ALA A 78 -6.81 10.28 9.11
C ALA A 78 -8.29 10.16 9.43
N VAL A 79 -8.88 9.03 9.05
CA VAL A 79 -10.24 8.62 9.39
C VAL A 79 -10.22 7.24 10.03
N LEU A 80 -11.25 6.94 10.82
CA LEU A 80 -11.46 5.65 11.47
C LEU A 80 -12.59 4.91 10.77
N ALA A 81 -12.37 3.63 10.49
CA ALA A 81 -13.39 2.70 10.01
C ALA A 81 -13.36 1.40 10.82
N THR A 82 -14.41 0.61 10.73
CA THR A 82 -14.48 -0.72 11.34
C THR A 82 -14.93 -1.74 10.32
N ALA A 83 -14.46 -2.97 10.48
CA ALA A 83 -14.92 -4.09 9.68
C ALA A 83 -14.83 -5.42 10.44
N ARG A 84 -15.75 -6.30 10.17
CA ARG A 84 -15.64 -7.69 10.65
C ARG A 84 -14.73 -8.48 9.74
N VAL A 85 -13.80 -9.24 10.33
CA VAL A 85 -12.84 -10.04 9.56
C VAL A 85 -13.51 -11.24 8.86
N ASP A 86 -14.68 -11.63 9.32
CA ASP A 86 -15.50 -12.73 8.78
C ASP A 86 -16.63 -12.26 7.85
N ASP A 87 -16.73 -10.93 7.59
CA ASP A 87 -17.69 -10.39 6.63
C ASP A 87 -17.34 -10.82 5.20
N PRO A 88 -18.25 -11.51 4.48
CA PRO A 88 -18.03 -11.87 3.08
C PRO A 88 -17.71 -10.70 2.17
N ALA A 89 -18.25 -9.50 2.44
CA ALA A 89 -17.99 -8.30 1.68
C ALA A 89 -16.54 -7.82 1.79
N GLU A 90 -15.87 -8.13 2.90
CA GLU A 90 -14.48 -7.73 3.17
C GLU A 90 -13.45 -8.83 2.88
N ARG A 91 -13.91 -10.03 2.44
CA ARG A 91 -13.05 -11.20 2.23
C ARG A 91 -11.82 -10.90 1.38
N ALA A 92 -12.00 -10.25 0.23
CA ALA A 92 -10.90 -9.94 -0.67
C ALA A 92 -9.83 -9.04 -0.01
N LEU A 93 -10.24 -8.07 0.80
CA LEU A 93 -9.34 -7.21 1.54
C LEU A 93 -8.62 -7.98 2.67
N VAL A 94 -9.36 -8.79 3.42
CA VAL A 94 -8.83 -9.62 4.52
C VAL A 94 -7.78 -10.61 4.00
N GLU A 95 -8.04 -11.26 2.87
CA GLU A 95 -7.11 -12.16 2.20
C GLU A 95 -5.86 -11.41 1.70
N LYS A 96 -6.05 -10.28 1.02
CA LYS A 96 -4.96 -9.43 0.53
C LYS A 96 -4.04 -8.96 1.67
N LEU A 97 -4.61 -8.65 2.83
CA LEU A 97 -3.87 -8.22 4.02
C LEU A 97 -3.27 -9.41 4.80
N GLY A 98 -3.66 -10.64 4.53
CA GLY A 98 -3.21 -11.84 5.23
C GLY A 98 -3.65 -11.92 6.70
N ILE A 99 -4.73 -11.20 7.09
CA ILE A 99 -5.14 -11.03 8.49
C ILE A 99 -6.24 -12.00 8.97
N ALA A 100 -6.67 -12.94 8.12
CA ALA A 100 -7.75 -13.87 8.47
C ALA A 100 -7.52 -14.64 9.78
N ARG A 101 -6.26 -14.92 10.12
CA ARG A 101 -5.86 -15.63 11.34
C ARG A 101 -5.15 -14.73 12.37
N ALA A 102 -5.11 -13.43 12.12
CA ALA A 102 -4.46 -12.49 13.02
C ALA A 102 -5.19 -12.38 14.37
N PRO A 103 -4.46 -12.05 15.46
CA PRO A 103 -5.09 -11.74 16.74
C PRO A 103 -5.99 -10.50 16.62
N MET A 104 -7.24 -10.61 17.09
CA MET A 104 -8.21 -9.51 17.07
C MET A 104 -8.45 -8.99 18.49
N PRO A 105 -8.94 -7.75 18.64
CA PRO A 105 -9.06 -6.73 17.59
C PRO A 105 -7.70 -6.27 17.06
N MET A 106 -7.67 -5.74 15.80
CA MET A 106 -6.44 -5.15 15.27
C MET A 106 -6.75 -3.92 14.42
N ALA A 107 -5.85 -2.95 14.44
CA ALA A 107 -5.90 -1.83 13.51
C ALA A 107 -4.94 -2.08 12.34
N VAL A 108 -5.46 -1.88 11.13
CA VAL A 108 -4.69 -1.82 9.89
C VAL A 108 -4.75 -0.40 9.37
N VAL A 109 -3.60 0.18 9.08
CA VAL A 109 -3.53 1.55 8.57
C VAL A 109 -3.24 1.51 7.09
N ILE A 110 -4.13 2.08 6.31
CA ILE A 110 -4.06 2.14 4.84
C ILE A 110 -3.88 3.60 4.43
N ALA A 111 -2.78 3.87 3.76
CA ALA A 111 -2.47 5.20 3.23
C ALA A 111 -3.34 5.55 2.00
N PRO A 112 -3.44 6.83 1.61
CA PRO A 112 -4.21 7.26 0.44
C PRO A 112 -3.83 6.55 -0.86
N ASN A 113 -2.56 6.18 -1.02
CA ASN A 113 -2.08 5.42 -2.17
C ASN A 113 -2.33 3.90 -2.06
N GLY A 114 -3.01 3.44 -1.01
CA GLY A 114 -3.32 2.05 -0.75
C GLY A 114 -2.16 1.22 -0.18
N ALA A 115 -1.07 1.85 0.26
CA ALA A 115 -0.02 1.17 1.01
C ALA A 115 -0.49 0.87 2.44
N VAL A 116 -0.12 -0.28 2.99
CA VAL A 116 -0.29 -0.58 4.42
C VAL A 116 0.88 0.04 5.19
N THR A 117 0.58 0.96 6.10
CA THR A 117 1.60 1.70 6.86
C THR A 117 1.68 1.30 8.32
N GLY A 118 0.75 0.48 8.79
CA GLY A 118 0.76 -0.05 10.15
C GLY A 118 -0.15 -1.26 10.34
N LEU A 119 0.26 -2.17 11.22
CA LEU A 119 -0.50 -3.34 11.66
C LEU A 119 -0.34 -3.44 13.19
N PHE A 120 -1.42 -3.25 13.93
CA PHE A 120 -1.41 -3.16 15.39
C PHE A 120 -2.40 -4.14 16.00
N PRO A 121 -1.98 -5.38 16.27
CA PRO A 121 -2.85 -6.38 16.91
C PRO A 121 -2.97 -6.09 18.41
N ARG A 122 -4.18 -6.15 18.93
CA ARG A 122 -4.57 -6.07 20.36
C ARG A 122 -4.23 -4.77 21.08
N THR A 123 -3.25 -3.99 20.62
CA THR A 123 -2.81 -2.77 21.31
C THR A 123 -2.46 -1.71 20.30
N ILE A 124 -2.95 -0.50 20.51
CA ILE A 124 -2.58 0.69 19.74
C ILE A 124 -2.34 1.85 20.70
N THR A 125 -1.26 2.60 20.45
CA THR A 125 -0.87 3.77 21.26
C THR A 125 -0.88 5.03 20.40
N PRO A 126 -0.89 6.23 20.99
CA PRO A 126 -0.73 7.48 20.24
C PRO A 126 0.55 7.52 19.39
N ASP A 127 1.66 6.93 19.91
CA ASP A 127 2.91 6.83 19.17
C ASP A 127 2.77 5.91 17.94
N HIS A 128 2.05 4.79 18.06
CA HIS A 128 1.73 3.91 16.94
C HIS A 128 0.94 4.66 15.86
N ILE A 129 -0.05 5.45 16.26
CA ILE A 129 -0.88 6.24 15.35
C ILE A 129 -0.03 7.27 14.61
N SER A 130 0.76 8.06 15.35
CA SER A 130 1.66 9.05 14.77
C SER A 130 2.71 8.42 13.85
N ALA A 131 3.21 7.22 14.22
CA ALA A 131 4.18 6.48 13.43
C ALA A 131 3.60 5.97 12.11
N ALA A 132 2.33 5.58 12.08
CA ALA A 132 1.67 5.04 10.90
C ALA A 132 1.27 6.12 9.88
N ILE A 133 1.16 7.38 10.29
CA ILE A 133 0.95 8.53 9.39
C ILE A 133 2.33 8.94 8.84
N VAL A 134 2.72 8.28 7.76
CA VAL A 134 4.07 8.39 7.19
C VAL A 134 4.20 9.55 6.19
N PRO A 135 5.43 10.07 5.94
CA PRO A 135 5.71 11.08 4.92
C PRO A 135 5.31 10.63 3.50
N PRO A 136 5.04 11.57 2.58
CA PRO A 136 4.56 11.26 1.23
C PRO A 136 5.48 10.35 0.43
N THR A 137 6.80 10.56 0.50
CA THR A 137 7.76 9.70 -0.21
C THR A 137 7.84 8.31 0.42
N MET A 138 7.83 8.22 1.75
CA MET A 138 7.81 6.93 2.44
C MET A 138 6.56 6.11 2.07
N MET A 139 5.41 6.75 1.97
CA MET A 139 4.15 6.15 1.53
C MET A 139 4.27 5.53 0.13
N LYS A 140 4.93 6.24 -0.82
CA LYS A 140 5.22 5.71 -2.16
C LYS A 140 6.17 4.52 -2.10
N CYS A 141 7.25 4.62 -1.33
CA CYS A 141 8.20 3.53 -1.15
C CYS A 141 7.53 2.28 -0.58
N MET A 142 6.71 2.42 0.48
CA MET A 142 6.00 1.29 1.08
C MET A 142 5.08 0.59 0.07
N LYS A 143 4.42 1.35 -0.81
CA LYS A 143 3.57 0.78 -1.87
C LYS A 143 4.36 -0.12 -2.81
N GLU A 144 5.51 0.34 -3.27
CA GLU A 144 6.38 -0.40 -4.20
C GLU A 144 7.03 -1.61 -3.51
N LEU A 145 7.50 -1.45 -2.27
CA LEU A 145 8.07 -2.54 -1.47
C LEU A 145 7.05 -3.67 -1.21
N GLN A 146 5.78 -3.34 -0.96
CA GLN A 146 4.70 -4.32 -0.81
C GLN A 146 4.37 -5.08 -2.10
N GLN A 147 4.77 -4.54 -3.25
CA GLN A 147 4.74 -5.21 -4.54
C GLN A 147 6.04 -6.01 -4.83
N GLN A 148 6.87 -6.21 -3.81
CA GLN A 148 8.15 -6.91 -3.91
C GLN A 148 9.16 -6.23 -4.86
N LYS A 149 9.03 -4.92 -5.08
CA LYS A 149 10.00 -4.16 -5.86
C LYS A 149 11.12 -3.62 -4.99
N ILE A 150 12.28 -3.51 -5.58
CA ILE A 150 13.43 -2.78 -5.03
C ILE A 150 13.20 -1.29 -5.29
N VAL A 151 13.35 -0.46 -4.28
CA VAL A 151 13.08 0.98 -4.38
C VAL A 151 14.37 1.78 -4.29
N PHE A 152 14.59 2.64 -5.27
CA PHE A 152 15.58 3.69 -5.20
C PHE A 152 14.89 5.03 -4.92
N VAL A 153 15.19 5.61 -3.76
CA VAL A 153 14.78 6.97 -3.42
C VAL A 153 15.82 7.91 -4.02
N CYS A 154 15.45 8.58 -5.10
CA CYS A 154 16.31 9.54 -5.82
C CYS A 154 16.12 10.93 -5.22
N LEU A 155 17.20 11.50 -4.69
CA LEU A 155 17.16 12.75 -3.95
C LEU A 155 17.30 13.94 -4.91
N THR A 156 16.54 15.01 -4.64
CA THR A 156 16.59 16.23 -5.42
C THR A 156 16.48 17.46 -4.51
N ARG A 157 17.15 18.55 -4.91
CA ARG A 157 16.98 19.87 -4.30
C ARG A 157 16.10 20.79 -5.16
N ASN A 158 16.11 20.58 -6.48
CA ASN A 158 15.49 21.49 -7.45
C ASN A 158 14.22 20.94 -8.09
N GLY A 159 13.64 19.87 -7.52
CA GLY A 159 12.44 19.22 -8.05
C GLY A 159 12.68 18.34 -9.28
N GLN A 160 13.84 18.44 -9.93
CA GLN A 160 14.25 17.56 -11.01
C GLN A 160 14.93 16.33 -10.42
N VAL A 161 14.36 15.14 -10.71
CA VAL A 161 14.93 13.87 -10.26
C VAL A 161 16.13 13.56 -11.14
N ASP A 162 17.32 13.67 -10.55
CA ASP A 162 18.57 13.31 -11.20
C ASP A 162 19.03 11.94 -10.68
N VAL A 163 19.23 11.00 -11.60
CA VAL A 163 19.47 9.61 -11.28
C VAL A 163 20.93 9.26 -11.58
N PRO A 164 21.67 8.64 -10.64
CA PRO A 164 23.02 8.15 -10.92
C PRO A 164 23.10 7.29 -12.17
N GLN A 165 24.11 7.52 -13.03
CA GLN A 165 24.22 6.83 -14.32
C GLN A 165 24.28 5.28 -14.16
N GLY A 166 24.96 4.79 -13.12
CA GLY A 166 25.01 3.36 -12.84
C GLY A 166 23.65 2.75 -12.57
N LEU A 167 22.72 3.53 -11.99
CA LEU A 167 21.35 3.06 -11.72
C LEU A 167 20.54 2.90 -13.03
N HIS A 168 20.73 3.77 -14.01
CA HIS A 168 20.12 3.59 -15.32
C HIS A 168 20.58 2.26 -15.95
N ALA A 169 21.88 1.96 -15.91
CA ALA A 169 22.40 0.72 -16.46
C ALA A 169 21.88 -0.53 -15.72
N VAL A 170 21.78 -0.49 -14.39
CA VAL A 170 21.22 -1.61 -13.60
C VAL A 170 19.78 -1.91 -13.97
N ARG A 171 18.95 -0.90 -14.21
CA ARG A 171 17.54 -1.09 -14.58
C ARG A 171 17.35 -1.81 -15.90
N GLU A 172 18.30 -1.68 -16.82
CA GLU A 172 18.27 -2.36 -18.11
C GLU A 172 18.73 -3.83 -18.05
N LEU A 173 19.32 -4.24 -16.92
CA LEU A 173 19.74 -5.64 -16.75
C LEU A 173 18.52 -6.56 -16.66
N PRO A 174 18.50 -7.70 -17.40
CA PRO A 174 17.34 -8.59 -17.47
C PRO A 174 16.81 -9.06 -16.09
N GLN A 175 17.72 -9.33 -15.15
CA GLN A 175 17.37 -9.80 -13.80
C GLN A 175 16.70 -8.74 -12.93
N PHE A 176 16.80 -7.44 -13.29
CA PHE A 176 16.21 -6.32 -12.53
C PHE A 176 15.09 -5.62 -13.28
N LYS A 177 14.84 -5.99 -14.52
CA LYS A 177 13.76 -5.43 -15.33
C LYS A 177 12.42 -5.58 -14.58
N ASP A 178 11.65 -4.50 -14.52
CA ASP A 178 10.37 -4.41 -13.85
C ASP A 178 10.39 -4.64 -12.32
N ARG A 179 11.57 -4.90 -11.74
CA ARG A 179 11.75 -5.10 -10.30
C ARG A 179 12.25 -3.87 -9.56
N ILE A 180 12.69 -2.84 -10.27
CA ILE A 180 13.20 -1.60 -9.70
C ILE A 180 12.18 -0.49 -9.88
N SER A 181 11.86 0.20 -8.78
CA SER A 181 11.05 1.42 -8.76
C SER A 181 11.91 2.61 -8.36
N LEU A 182 11.73 3.74 -9.06
CA LEU A 182 12.36 5.01 -8.71
C LEU A 182 11.34 5.93 -8.05
N VAL A 183 11.67 6.44 -6.88
CA VAL A 183 10.83 7.38 -6.13
C VAL A 183 11.63 8.65 -5.89
N GLY A 184 11.20 9.75 -6.47
CA GLY A 184 11.81 11.06 -6.23
C GLY A 184 11.45 11.62 -4.85
N MET A 185 12.43 12.21 -4.14
CA MET A 185 12.24 12.87 -2.86
C MET A 185 12.94 14.22 -2.84
N ARG A 186 12.22 15.25 -2.41
CA ARG A 186 12.78 16.57 -2.17
C ARG A 186 13.41 16.64 -0.79
N LEU A 187 14.70 16.97 -0.73
CA LEU A 187 15.44 17.12 0.54
C LEU A 187 15.04 18.37 1.33
N ASP A 188 14.51 19.36 0.65
CA ASP A 188 14.08 20.65 1.22
C ASP A 188 12.60 20.66 1.65
N ASP A 189 11.88 19.56 1.45
CA ASP A 189 10.48 19.44 1.88
C ASP A 189 10.42 19.09 3.39
N PRO A 190 9.88 19.99 4.24
CA PRO A 190 9.73 19.72 5.66
C PRO A 190 8.91 18.46 5.97
N ALA A 191 7.97 18.09 5.09
CA ALA A 191 7.17 16.88 5.26
C ALA A 191 7.99 15.60 5.20
N GLU A 192 9.16 15.63 4.57
CA GLU A 192 10.05 14.47 4.41
C GLU A 192 11.13 14.37 5.52
N SER A 193 11.21 15.35 6.42
CA SER A 193 12.27 15.44 7.44
C SER A 193 12.44 14.16 8.27
N ARG A 194 11.33 13.54 8.65
CA ARG A 194 11.31 12.26 9.37
C ARG A 194 11.89 11.12 8.53
N PHE A 195 11.56 11.06 7.24
CA PHE A 195 12.07 10.03 6.35
C PHE A 195 13.56 10.22 6.05
N VAL A 196 14.02 11.46 5.88
CA VAL A 196 15.45 11.82 5.77
C VAL A 196 16.24 11.30 6.98
N GLN A 197 15.73 11.51 8.19
CA GLN A 197 16.36 10.99 9.42
C GLN A 197 16.39 9.46 9.46
N GLN A 198 15.30 8.79 9.09
CA GLN A 198 15.22 7.32 9.06
C GLN A 198 16.21 6.72 8.05
N MET A 199 16.43 7.37 6.92
CA MET A 199 17.43 6.96 5.94
C MET A 199 18.86 7.31 6.36
N LYS A 200 19.08 7.93 7.53
CA LYS A 200 20.39 8.37 8.02
C LYS A 200 21.13 9.27 7.02
N LEU A 201 20.37 10.12 6.34
CA LEU A 201 20.91 11.08 5.38
C LEU A 201 21.40 12.34 6.09
N ASP A 202 22.57 12.80 5.65
CA ASP A 202 23.01 14.17 5.90
C ASP A 202 22.72 15.01 4.65
N PRO A 203 21.70 15.89 4.67
CA PRO A 203 21.35 16.69 3.50
C PRO A 203 22.48 17.58 2.99
N GLN A 204 23.42 17.93 3.87
CA GLN A 204 24.57 18.79 3.52
C GLN A 204 25.62 18.06 2.67
N ARG A 205 25.68 16.74 2.77
CA ARG A 205 26.60 15.89 2.02
C ARG A 205 26.06 15.42 0.67
N VAL A 206 24.79 15.68 0.40
CA VAL A 206 24.18 15.33 -0.90
C VAL A 206 24.50 16.40 -1.93
N ASN A 207 25.47 16.13 -2.79
CA ASN A 207 25.88 16.99 -3.89
C ASN A 207 25.72 16.23 -5.20
N GLY A 208 24.82 16.70 -6.08
CA GLY A 208 24.51 16.05 -7.36
C GLY A 208 23.59 14.83 -7.25
N PRO A 209 23.56 13.97 -8.28
CA PRO A 209 22.74 12.77 -8.31
C PRO A 209 23.03 11.84 -7.14
N TYR A 210 22.02 11.50 -6.38
CA TYR A 210 22.15 10.68 -5.20
C TYR A 210 20.91 9.83 -5.00
N SER A 211 21.09 8.58 -4.63
CA SER A 211 19.99 7.67 -4.37
C SER A 211 20.22 6.78 -3.16
N VAL A 212 19.14 6.39 -2.53
CA VAL A 212 19.12 5.45 -1.41
C VAL A 212 18.36 4.20 -1.83
N LEU A 213 18.99 3.05 -1.65
CA LEU A 213 18.43 1.75 -2.02
C LEU A 213 17.74 1.11 -0.82
N ILE A 214 16.47 0.76 -1.02
CA ILE A 214 15.65 0.05 -0.05
C ILE A 214 15.12 -1.23 -0.71
N ALA A 215 15.34 -2.37 -0.08
CA ALA A 215 14.81 -3.66 -0.55
C ALA A 215 13.66 -4.14 0.35
N PRO A 216 12.73 -4.99 -0.18
CA PRO A 216 11.71 -5.62 0.64
C PRO A 216 12.33 -6.41 1.83
N PRO A 217 11.71 -6.39 3.00
CA PRO A 217 10.45 -5.71 3.36
C PRO A 217 10.59 -4.23 3.77
N GLY A 218 11.70 -3.56 3.56
CA GLY A 218 12.00 -2.18 3.95
C GLY A 218 13.41 -2.01 4.49
N VAL A 219 14.34 -2.86 4.08
CA VAL A 219 15.73 -2.86 4.53
C VAL A 219 16.53 -1.82 3.73
N LEU A 220 17.17 -0.88 4.44
CA LEU A 220 18.12 0.05 3.86
C LEU A 220 19.40 -0.72 3.46
N ILE A 221 19.71 -0.74 2.17
CA ILE A 221 20.84 -1.48 1.61
C ILE A 221 22.07 -0.58 1.46
N GLY A 222 21.90 0.63 0.97
CA GLY A 222 23.02 1.53 0.77
C GLY A 222 22.65 2.86 0.15
N HIS A 223 23.67 3.67 0.04
CA HIS A 223 23.64 5.01 -0.53
C HIS A 223 24.55 5.05 -1.77
N PHE A 224 24.09 5.67 -2.82
CA PHE A 224 24.77 5.73 -4.12
C PHE A 224 24.77 7.16 -4.65
N ASP A 225 25.94 7.69 -4.89
CA ASP A 225 26.15 8.99 -5.52
C ASP A 225 26.37 8.86 -7.05
N SER A 226 26.73 9.95 -7.70
CA SER A 226 26.98 10.00 -9.13
C SER A 226 28.13 9.10 -9.62
N SER A 227 29.03 8.70 -8.72
CA SER A 227 30.20 7.84 -9.05
C SER A 227 29.86 6.35 -8.99
N ALA A 228 28.69 5.97 -8.46
CA ALA A 228 28.31 4.58 -8.31
C ALA A 228 28.14 3.87 -9.67
N THR A 229 28.87 2.79 -9.86
CA THR A 229 28.78 1.97 -11.08
C THR A 229 27.63 0.98 -11.02
N ALA A 230 27.20 0.47 -12.18
CA ALA A 230 26.19 -0.57 -12.29
C ALA A 230 26.57 -1.84 -11.49
N ASP A 231 27.83 -2.25 -11.56
CA ASP A 231 28.32 -3.44 -10.86
C ASP A 231 28.28 -3.27 -9.34
N GLN A 232 28.63 -2.10 -8.82
CA GLN A 232 28.53 -1.80 -7.39
C GLN A 232 27.09 -1.88 -6.89
N ILE A 233 26.15 -1.29 -7.65
CA ILE A 233 24.73 -1.32 -7.31
C ILE A 233 24.18 -2.74 -7.40
N ALA A 234 24.49 -3.48 -8.47
CA ALA A 234 24.07 -4.85 -8.64
C ALA A 234 24.62 -5.76 -7.53
N ALA A 235 25.90 -5.61 -7.18
CA ALA A 235 26.53 -6.36 -6.08
C ALA A 235 25.84 -6.08 -4.72
N ALA A 236 25.46 -4.82 -4.45
CA ALA A 236 24.73 -4.46 -3.24
C ALA A 236 23.34 -5.11 -3.17
N ILE A 237 22.62 -5.15 -4.30
CA ILE A 237 21.33 -5.83 -4.40
C ILE A 237 21.48 -7.33 -4.16
N HIS A 238 22.47 -7.97 -4.81
CA HIS A 238 22.71 -9.40 -4.63
C HIS A 238 23.08 -9.74 -3.19
N LYS A 239 23.96 -8.96 -2.58
CA LYS A 239 24.34 -9.16 -1.17
C LYS A 239 23.13 -9.04 -0.23
N ALA A 240 22.20 -8.12 -0.50
CA ALA A 240 20.98 -7.98 0.28
C ALA A 240 20.07 -9.21 0.16
N GLY A 241 19.96 -9.82 -1.03
CA GLY A 241 19.22 -11.06 -1.25
C GLY A 241 19.85 -12.26 -0.53
N GLN A 242 21.16 -12.37 -0.55
CA GLN A 242 21.91 -13.46 0.10
C GLN A 242 21.83 -13.41 1.62
N CYS A 243 21.63 -12.22 2.21
CA CYS A 243 21.47 -12.09 3.66
C CYS A 243 20.28 -12.90 4.20
N CYS A 244 19.26 -13.19 3.39
CA CYS A 244 18.11 -14.00 3.79
C CYS A 244 18.34 -15.51 3.66
N GLU A 245 19.42 -15.94 3.00
CA GLU A 245 19.83 -17.34 2.85
C GLU A 245 20.84 -17.78 3.93
N ASP A 246 21.40 -16.81 4.68
CA ASP A 246 22.32 -17.08 5.79
C ASP A 246 21.54 -17.54 7.03
N GLU A 247 21.88 -18.71 7.60
CA GLU A 247 21.27 -19.28 8.80
C GLU A 247 21.38 -18.35 10.02
N ASN A 248 22.34 -17.42 10.03
CA ASN A 248 22.55 -16.43 11.09
C ASN A 248 21.82 -15.09 10.81
N CYS A 249 21.05 -14.99 9.76
CA CYS A 249 20.34 -13.75 9.42
C CYS A 249 19.22 -13.49 10.42
N LYS A 250 19.32 -12.39 11.17
CA LYS A 250 18.29 -11.95 12.15
C LYS A 250 16.90 -11.69 11.56
N HIS A 251 16.75 -11.72 10.24
CA HIS A 251 15.49 -11.51 9.52
C HIS A 251 14.83 -12.83 9.09
N ASN A 252 15.46 -13.98 9.31
CA ASN A 252 15.01 -15.29 8.83
C ASN A 252 14.15 -16.04 9.87
N HIS A 253 13.18 -15.37 10.49
CA HIS A 253 12.29 -15.95 11.49
C HIS A 253 10.87 -16.19 10.98
N ALA A 254 10.70 -16.64 9.74
CA ALA A 254 9.48 -17.35 9.35
C ALA A 254 9.63 -18.82 9.81
N PRO A 255 8.75 -19.39 10.63
CA PRO A 255 8.84 -20.80 11.00
C PRO A 255 8.64 -21.65 9.73
N GLN A 256 9.70 -22.34 9.32
CA GLN A 256 9.58 -23.39 8.34
C GLN A 256 8.72 -24.49 8.96
N THR A 257 7.50 -24.62 8.51
CA THR A 257 6.67 -25.80 8.76
C THR A 257 7.31 -26.97 8.03
N THR A 258 8.19 -27.69 8.71
CA THR A 258 8.61 -29.02 8.29
C THR A 258 7.40 -29.92 8.36
N ALA A 259 6.86 -30.29 7.20
CA ALA A 259 5.88 -31.36 7.10
C ALA A 259 6.53 -32.66 7.58
N PRO A 260 5.89 -33.45 8.48
CA PRO A 260 6.44 -34.72 8.89
C PRO A 260 6.37 -35.69 7.71
N THR A 261 7.52 -36.14 7.28
CA THR A 261 7.66 -37.27 6.33
C THR A 261 7.14 -38.51 7.01
N GLY A 262 5.93 -38.93 6.70
CA GLY A 262 5.35 -40.18 7.18
C GLY A 262 6.11 -41.38 6.59
N GLN A 263 6.93 -42.01 7.39
CA GLN A 263 7.40 -43.39 7.09
C GLN A 263 6.23 -44.35 7.28
N ARG A 264 5.75 -44.93 6.18
CA ARG A 264 4.95 -46.18 6.22
C ARG A 264 5.86 -47.32 6.58
N ARG A 265 5.48 -48.07 7.61
CA ARG A 265 5.71 -49.48 7.76
C ARG A 265 4.39 -50.20 7.71
#